data_95c01e8f638cdaffb59546ec1f9dcc02
#
_entry.id   95c01e8f638cdaffb59546ec1f9dcc02
#
_cell.length_a   1.000
_cell.length_b   1.000
_cell.length_c   1.000
_cell.angle_alpha   90.00
_cell.angle_beta   90.00
_cell.angle_gamma   90.00
#
_symmetry.space_group_name_H-M   'P 1'
#
loop_
_entity.id
_entity.type
_entity.pdbx_description
1 polymer ?
#
loop_
_entity_poly.entity_id
_entity_poly.type
_entity_poly.pdbx_seq_one_letter_code
_entity_poly.pdbx_strand_id
1 'polypeptide(L)'
;GIVIDIPVHHYFAISTGVFYSQKANHRKCFIDTTNFKSENAIITRIGYIKIPGQLTLRNWFTEDRRFDISAGPYMAFGIHGKVKERYISDVDDMIIHETETKIDVFDESVYDNNSMSRIAPYKRFDFGFSFATTYEFRRYCIGAIFDMGLTDITQPEHNVGNTRTRSIGLFF
;
A
#
# COMPACT_ATOMS: atom_id res chain seq x y z
N GLY A 1 -3.72 5.88 -13.30
CA GLY A 1 -2.56 5.21 -13.90
C GLY A 1 -2.63 5.17 -15.42
N ILE A 2 -1.53 4.79 -16.01
CA ILE A 2 -1.40 4.57 -17.46
C ILE A 2 -0.98 3.12 -17.65
N VAL A 3 -1.65 2.40 -18.55
CA VAL A 3 -1.35 1.00 -18.89
C VAL A 3 -0.90 0.93 -20.34
N ILE A 4 0.07 0.07 -20.59
CA ILE A 4 0.57 -0.24 -21.93
C ILE A 4 0.52 -1.77 -22.06
N ASP A 5 -0.25 -2.23 -23.06
CA ASP A 5 -0.36 -3.64 -23.39
C ASP A 5 0.33 -3.92 -24.71
N ILE A 6 1.30 -4.82 -24.68
CA ILE A 6 2.04 -5.28 -25.87
C ILE A 6 1.50 -6.68 -26.22
N PRO A 7 0.69 -6.82 -27.28
CA PRO A 7 0.19 -8.13 -27.69
C PRO A 7 1.35 -8.97 -28.23
N VAL A 8 1.58 -10.13 -27.63
CA VAL A 8 2.58 -11.11 -28.08
C VAL A 8 1.91 -12.19 -28.91
N HIS A 9 0.69 -12.56 -28.56
CA HIS A 9 -0.12 -13.57 -29.22
C HIS A 9 -1.60 -13.22 -29.07
N HIS A 10 -2.47 -13.90 -29.84
CA HIS A 10 -3.93 -13.67 -29.77
C HIS A 10 -4.49 -13.77 -28.32
N TYR A 11 -3.94 -14.70 -27.53
CA TYR A 11 -4.35 -14.92 -26.13
C TYR A 11 -3.40 -14.34 -25.08
N PHE A 12 -2.24 -13.82 -25.47
CA PHE A 12 -1.21 -13.37 -24.55
C PHE A 12 -0.74 -11.97 -24.85
N ALA A 13 -0.56 -11.18 -23.81
CA ALA A 13 0.07 -9.88 -23.86
C ALA A 13 1.04 -9.69 -22.70
N ILE A 14 1.98 -8.80 -22.88
CA ILE A 14 2.79 -8.25 -21.79
C ILE A 14 2.18 -6.90 -21.43
N SER A 15 1.74 -6.78 -20.18
CA SER A 15 1.13 -5.55 -19.67
C SER A 15 2.09 -4.88 -18.68
N THR A 16 2.31 -3.60 -18.87
CA THR A 16 3.07 -2.75 -17.97
C THR A 16 2.38 -1.41 -17.83
N GLY A 17 2.88 -0.54 -16.96
CA GLY A 17 2.29 0.77 -16.79
C GLY A 17 2.87 1.52 -15.60
N VAL A 18 2.28 2.68 -15.33
CA VAL A 18 2.62 3.50 -14.17
C VAL A 18 1.36 3.78 -13.39
N PHE A 19 1.34 3.40 -12.13
CA PHE A 19 0.21 3.57 -11.24
C PHE A 19 0.59 4.35 -9.99
N TYR A 20 -0.28 5.24 -9.57
CA TYR A 20 -0.25 5.75 -8.22
C TYR A 20 -1.04 4.81 -7.30
N SER A 21 -0.41 4.35 -6.23
CA SER A 21 -1.01 3.48 -5.23
C SER A 21 -0.80 4.07 -3.84
N GLN A 22 -1.84 4.07 -3.02
CA GLN A 22 -1.75 4.49 -1.63
C GLN A 22 -1.95 3.28 -0.72
N LYS A 23 -0.97 3.03 0.16
CA LYS A 23 -1.03 1.96 1.16
C LYS A 23 -1.22 2.58 2.54
N ALA A 24 -2.12 2.00 3.33
CA ALA A 24 -2.36 2.42 4.71
C ALA A 24 -1.96 1.28 5.66
N ASN A 25 -1.22 1.62 6.70
CA ASN A 25 -0.93 0.73 7.83
C ASN A 25 -1.60 1.29 9.08
N HIS A 26 -2.31 0.44 9.79
CA HIS A 26 -2.98 0.79 11.04
C HIS A 26 -2.38 -0.03 12.17
N ARG A 27 -1.72 0.63 13.12
CA ARG A 27 -1.20 0.02 14.34
C ARG A 27 -1.99 0.54 15.52
N LYS A 28 -2.40 -0.36 16.40
CA LYS A 28 -2.98 -0.06 17.70
C LYS A 28 -2.03 -0.54 18.77
N CYS A 29 -1.64 0.35 19.67
CA CYS A 29 -0.89 0.03 20.86
C CYS A 29 -1.80 0.26 22.08
N PHE A 30 -2.01 -0.77 22.86
CA PHE A 30 -2.74 -0.70 24.12
C PHE A 30 -1.72 -0.63 25.27
N ILE A 31 -1.82 0.38 26.11
CA ILE A 31 -1.10 0.46 27.37
C ILE A 31 -2.14 0.25 28.47
N ASP A 32 -2.11 -0.93 29.08
CA ASP A 32 -2.98 -1.28 30.20
C ASP A 32 -2.11 -1.33 31.46
N THR A 33 -2.28 -0.35 32.32
CA THR A 33 -1.64 -0.29 33.66
C THR A 33 -2.75 -0.22 34.69
N THR A 34 -2.53 -0.74 35.89
CA THR A 34 -3.53 -0.97 36.95
C THR A 34 -4.46 0.23 37.28
N ASN A 35 -4.04 1.45 36.89
CA ASN A 35 -4.81 2.69 37.13
C ASN A 35 -4.99 3.57 35.89
N PHE A 36 -4.56 3.12 34.70
CA PHE A 36 -4.61 3.94 33.48
C PHE A 36 -4.67 3.06 32.23
N LYS A 37 -5.71 3.23 31.46
CA LYS A 37 -5.85 2.63 30.13
C LYS A 37 -5.69 3.70 29.07
N SER A 38 -4.78 3.50 28.14
CA SER A 38 -4.58 4.38 26.99
C SER A 38 -4.53 3.57 25.72
N GLU A 39 -5.34 3.95 24.73
CA GLU A 39 -5.28 3.43 23.37
C GLU A 39 -4.58 4.46 22.47
N ASN A 40 -3.47 4.05 21.88
CA ASN A 40 -2.77 4.84 20.89
C ASN A 40 -2.94 4.19 19.51
N ALA A 41 -3.59 4.88 18.59
CA ALA A 41 -3.80 4.43 17.23
C ALA A 41 -2.95 5.26 16.27
N ILE A 42 -2.02 4.61 15.56
CA ILE A 42 -1.16 5.23 14.56
C ILE A 42 -1.60 4.74 13.18
N ILE A 43 -2.02 5.67 12.33
CA ILE A 43 -2.39 5.39 10.94
C ILE A 43 -1.34 6.02 10.04
N THR A 44 -0.55 5.18 9.38
CA THR A 44 0.45 5.61 8.40
C THR A 44 -0.11 5.39 7.00
N ARG A 45 -0.12 6.42 6.17
CA ARG A 45 -0.49 6.34 4.76
C ARG A 45 0.70 6.71 3.91
N ILE A 46 1.09 5.81 2.99
CA ILE A 46 2.25 5.98 2.13
C ILE A 46 1.79 5.92 0.67
N GLY A 47 2.16 6.94 -0.11
CA GLY A 47 1.93 7.00 -1.55
C GLY A 47 3.12 6.43 -2.31
N TYR A 48 2.84 5.54 -3.26
CA TYR A 48 3.81 4.87 -4.12
C TYR A 48 3.53 5.13 -5.60
N ILE A 49 4.57 5.26 -6.38
CA ILE A 49 4.53 5.02 -7.81
C ILE A 49 4.89 3.56 -8.05
N LYS A 50 3.98 2.80 -8.69
CA LYS A 50 4.13 1.38 -8.97
C LYS A 50 4.24 1.13 -10.45
N ILE A 51 5.19 0.27 -10.83
CA ILE A 51 5.45 -0.18 -12.21
C ILE A 51 5.35 -1.72 -12.20
N PRO A 52 4.24 -2.32 -12.67
CA PRO A 52 4.11 -3.75 -12.85
C PRO A 52 4.71 -4.20 -14.17
N GLY A 53 5.21 -5.44 -14.21
CA GLY A 53 5.54 -6.15 -15.43
C GLY A 53 4.78 -7.48 -15.43
N GLN A 54 3.64 -7.55 -16.12
CA GLN A 54 2.71 -8.67 -16.02
C GLN A 54 2.56 -9.42 -17.34
N LEU A 55 2.44 -10.73 -17.25
CA LEU A 55 1.93 -11.55 -18.33
C LEU A 55 0.40 -11.58 -18.21
N THR A 56 -0.28 -11.23 -19.29
CA THR A 56 -1.73 -11.15 -19.38
C THR A 56 -2.27 -12.24 -20.30
N LEU A 57 -3.16 -13.06 -19.77
CA LEU A 57 -3.96 -14.02 -20.51
C LEU A 57 -5.28 -13.35 -20.86
N ARG A 58 -5.60 -13.30 -22.17
CA ARG A 58 -6.80 -12.68 -22.72
C ARG A 58 -7.80 -13.73 -23.15
N ASN A 59 -9.02 -13.58 -22.70
CA ASN A 59 -10.14 -14.42 -23.14
C ASN A 59 -11.23 -13.55 -23.75
N TRP A 60 -11.47 -13.74 -25.03
CA TRP A 60 -12.48 -13.02 -25.79
C TRP A 60 -13.78 -13.81 -25.79
N PHE A 61 -14.84 -13.24 -25.21
CA PHE A 61 -16.19 -13.83 -25.26
C PHE A 61 -16.94 -13.40 -26.54
N THR A 62 -16.73 -12.15 -26.93
CA THR A 62 -17.26 -11.54 -28.17
C THR A 62 -16.30 -10.44 -28.60
N GLU A 63 -16.52 -9.85 -29.78
CA GLU A 63 -15.72 -8.72 -30.27
C GLU A 63 -15.69 -7.53 -29.28
N ASP A 64 -16.77 -7.35 -28.51
CA ASP A 64 -16.95 -6.24 -27.57
C ASP A 64 -16.69 -6.61 -26.10
N ARG A 65 -16.33 -7.88 -25.78
CA ARG A 65 -16.20 -8.35 -24.39
C ARG A 65 -14.95 -9.18 -24.20
N ARG A 66 -14.11 -8.75 -23.30
CA ARG A 66 -12.86 -9.42 -22.97
C ARG A 66 -12.68 -9.55 -21.47
N PHE A 67 -12.17 -10.69 -21.05
CA PHE A 67 -11.73 -10.93 -19.68
C PHE A 67 -10.25 -11.26 -19.68
N ASP A 68 -9.50 -10.49 -18.91
CA ASP A 68 -8.06 -10.63 -18.80
C ASP A 68 -7.68 -11.07 -17.39
N ILE A 69 -6.71 -11.98 -17.29
CA ILE A 69 -6.04 -12.35 -16.05
C ILE A 69 -4.56 -12.02 -16.23
N SER A 70 -4.03 -11.24 -15.31
CA SER A 70 -2.64 -10.79 -15.37
C SER A 70 -1.89 -11.17 -14.11
N ALA A 71 -0.65 -11.59 -14.26
CA ALA A 71 0.23 -11.89 -13.14
C ALA A 71 1.67 -11.53 -13.48
N GLY A 72 2.42 -11.04 -12.49
CA GLY A 72 3.84 -10.74 -12.67
C GLY A 72 4.45 -9.93 -11.54
N PRO A 73 5.75 -9.66 -11.61
CA PRO A 73 6.43 -8.83 -10.64
C PRO A 73 5.99 -7.37 -10.74
N TYR A 74 6.15 -6.63 -9.64
CA TYR A 74 6.06 -5.18 -9.64
C TYR A 74 7.22 -4.56 -8.85
N MET A 75 7.55 -3.33 -9.21
CA MET A 75 8.40 -2.44 -8.45
C MET A 75 7.57 -1.23 -8.02
N ALA A 76 7.78 -0.76 -6.79
CA ALA A 76 7.12 0.43 -6.31
C ALA A 76 8.11 1.34 -5.57
N PHE A 77 7.95 2.66 -5.76
CA PHE A 77 8.79 3.66 -5.14
C PHE A 77 7.94 4.63 -4.33
N GLY A 78 8.24 4.75 -3.03
CA GLY A 78 7.57 5.63 -2.10
C GLY A 78 7.90 7.09 -2.37
N ILE A 79 6.89 7.92 -2.58
CA ILE A 79 7.05 9.34 -2.94
C ILE A 79 6.68 10.27 -1.80
N HIS A 80 5.74 9.90 -0.96
CA HIS A 80 5.33 10.68 0.21
C HIS A 80 4.66 9.81 1.26
N GLY A 81 4.65 10.27 2.50
CA GLY A 81 3.90 9.64 3.59
C GLY A 81 3.18 10.66 4.46
N LYS A 82 2.12 10.18 5.13
CA LYS A 82 1.39 10.91 6.16
C LYS A 82 1.18 10.01 7.35
N VAL A 83 1.39 10.55 8.53
CA VAL A 83 1.12 9.86 9.80
C VAL A 83 0.01 10.60 10.52
N LYS A 84 -0.98 9.85 10.97
CA LYS A 84 -2.05 10.33 11.81
C LYS A 84 -1.99 9.59 13.14
N GLU A 85 -1.80 10.32 14.22
CA GLU A 85 -1.77 9.81 15.56
C GLU A 85 -3.04 10.20 16.30
N ARG A 86 -3.64 9.24 17.01
CA ARG A 86 -4.80 9.46 17.84
C ARG A 86 -4.53 8.86 19.22
N TYR A 87 -4.60 9.71 20.23
CA TYR A 87 -4.50 9.31 21.64
C TYR A 87 -5.89 9.35 22.27
N ILE A 88 -6.30 8.24 22.87
CA ILE A 88 -7.53 8.14 23.64
C ILE A 88 -7.12 7.78 25.08
N SER A 89 -7.49 8.61 26.05
CA SER A 89 -7.29 8.34 27.45
C SER A 89 -8.61 8.00 28.12
N ASP A 90 -8.59 7.02 29.00
CA ASP A 90 -9.78 6.45 29.67
C ASP A 90 -10.31 7.32 30.83
N VAL A 91 -9.73 8.51 31.06
CA VAL A 91 -10.13 9.35 32.22
C VAL A 91 -11.50 10.00 32.01
N ASP A 92 -12.02 10.12 30.76
CA ASP A 92 -13.35 10.67 30.46
C ASP A 92 -13.89 10.27 29.07
N ASP A 93 -13.48 9.16 28.45
CA ASP A 93 -13.81 8.81 27.07
C ASP A 93 -13.50 9.95 26.05
N MET A 94 -12.67 10.91 26.46
CA MET A 94 -12.32 12.07 25.66
C MET A 94 -11.10 11.79 24.80
N ILE A 95 -11.22 12.04 23.49
CA ILE A 95 -10.07 12.14 22.59
C ILE A 95 -9.24 13.34 23.02
N ILE A 96 -8.12 13.09 23.68
CA ILE A 96 -7.28 14.16 24.25
C ILE A 96 -6.47 14.85 23.16
N HIS A 97 -6.07 14.13 22.14
CA HIS A 97 -5.26 14.69 21.06
C HIS A 97 -5.38 13.92 19.76
N GLU A 98 -5.67 14.61 18.67
CA GLU A 98 -5.58 14.09 17.33
C GLU A 98 -4.67 14.98 16.51
N THR A 99 -3.50 14.47 16.11
CA THR A 99 -2.53 15.22 15.30
C THR A 99 -2.33 14.53 13.97
N GLU A 100 -2.56 15.24 12.88
CA GLU A 100 -2.18 14.79 11.54
C GLU A 100 -0.94 15.56 11.10
N THR A 101 0.20 14.87 11.03
CA THR A 101 1.46 15.46 10.62
C THR A 101 1.87 14.88 9.26
N LYS A 102 2.19 15.75 8.32
CA LYS A 102 2.85 15.34 7.08
C LYS A 102 4.33 15.15 7.38
N ILE A 103 4.75 13.92 7.53
CA ILE A 103 6.14 13.55 7.76
C ILE A 103 6.64 12.81 6.53
N ASP A 104 7.90 13.08 6.11
CA ASP A 104 8.57 12.17 5.20
C ASP A 104 8.93 10.90 5.96
N VAL A 105 8.05 9.89 5.88
CA VAL A 105 8.21 8.59 6.57
C VAL A 105 9.46 7.82 6.12
N PHE A 106 10.17 8.34 5.13
CA PHE A 106 11.39 7.75 4.58
C PHE A 106 12.66 8.44 5.09
N ASP A 107 12.54 9.50 5.88
CA ASP A 107 13.67 10.26 6.40
C ASP A 107 14.00 9.81 7.83
N GLU A 108 15.23 9.36 8.04
CA GLU A 108 15.75 8.92 9.35
C GLU A 108 15.89 10.08 10.34
N SER A 109 16.03 11.31 9.85
CA SER A 109 16.23 12.51 10.68
C SER A 109 14.97 12.88 11.51
N VAL A 110 13.82 12.34 11.15
CA VAL A 110 12.54 12.57 11.85
C VAL A 110 12.41 11.68 13.10
N TYR A 111 13.34 10.75 13.29
CA TYR A 111 13.36 9.88 14.44
C TYR A 111 13.93 10.60 15.68
N ASP A 112 13.06 11.27 16.43
CA ASP A 112 13.41 11.85 17.72
C ASP A 112 13.24 10.83 18.85
N ASN A 113 14.33 10.49 19.54
CA ASN A 113 14.33 9.56 20.68
C ASN A 113 13.45 10.03 21.86
N ASN A 114 13.04 11.29 21.88
CA ASN A 114 12.19 11.88 22.93
C ASN A 114 10.69 11.85 22.59
N SER A 115 10.32 11.53 21.35
CA SER A 115 8.90 11.41 20.97
C SER A 115 8.35 10.07 21.42
N MET A 116 7.18 10.04 22.05
CA MET A 116 6.47 8.81 22.44
C MET A 116 6.08 7.93 21.24
N SER A 117 6.03 8.50 20.06
CA SER A 117 5.71 7.80 18.82
C SER A 117 6.98 7.39 18.09
N ARG A 118 7.37 6.14 18.27
CA ARG A 118 8.45 5.51 17.52
C ARG A 118 7.93 5.12 16.13
N ILE A 119 7.94 6.05 15.19
CA ILE A 119 7.63 5.78 13.78
C ILE A 119 8.92 5.27 13.16
N ALA A 120 9.02 3.94 12.96
CA ALA A 120 10.17 3.39 12.26
C ALA A 120 10.20 3.92 10.83
N PRO A 121 11.36 4.39 10.33
CA PRO A 121 11.50 4.84 8.97
C PRO A 121 11.20 3.69 7.99
N TYR A 122 10.49 4.01 6.92
CA TYR A 122 10.14 3.04 5.88
C TYR A 122 11.15 3.12 4.74
N LYS A 123 11.42 1.98 4.11
CA LYS A 123 12.17 1.94 2.86
C LYS A 123 11.31 2.49 1.72
N ARG A 124 11.92 3.30 0.85
CA ARG A 124 11.23 3.85 -0.34
C ARG A 124 10.90 2.78 -1.37
N PHE A 125 11.70 1.72 -1.44
CA PHE A 125 11.58 0.68 -2.46
C PHE A 125 10.78 -0.51 -1.95
N ASP A 126 9.77 -0.92 -2.72
CA ASP A 126 8.97 -2.12 -2.50
C ASP A 126 8.93 -2.94 -3.79
N PHE A 127 9.18 -4.24 -3.67
CA PHE A 127 9.16 -5.21 -4.75
C PHE A 127 8.28 -6.38 -4.37
N GLY A 128 7.52 -6.92 -5.33
CA GLY A 128 6.64 -8.03 -5.06
C GLY A 128 5.99 -8.61 -6.30
N PHE A 129 4.92 -9.38 -6.09
CA PHE A 129 4.06 -9.91 -7.13
C PHE A 129 2.71 -9.22 -7.14
N SER A 130 2.20 -9.01 -8.35
CA SER A 130 0.90 -8.41 -8.62
C SER A 130 0.06 -9.36 -9.45
N PHE A 131 -1.20 -9.53 -9.04
CA PHE A 131 -2.22 -10.28 -9.75
C PHE A 131 -3.36 -9.34 -10.07
N ALA A 132 -3.85 -9.38 -11.31
CA ALA A 132 -4.98 -8.55 -11.69
C ALA A 132 -5.99 -9.34 -12.52
N THR A 133 -7.25 -8.96 -12.39
CA THR A 133 -8.32 -9.41 -13.26
C THR A 133 -9.03 -8.20 -13.83
N THR A 134 -9.35 -8.24 -15.11
CA THR A 134 -9.96 -7.12 -15.81
C THR A 134 -11.09 -7.62 -16.69
N TYR A 135 -12.24 -6.98 -16.63
CA TYR A 135 -13.34 -7.18 -17.53
C TYR A 135 -13.56 -5.93 -18.36
N GLU A 136 -13.43 -6.07 -19.66
CA GLU A 136 -13.65 -5.00 -20.62
C GLU A 136 -14.96 -5.23 -21.38
N PHE A 137 -15.78 -4.21 -21.44
CA PHE A 137 -17.02 -4.18 -22.18
C PHE A 137 -17.11 -2.89 -22.98
N ARG A 138 -16.98 -3.00 -24.30
CA ARG A 138 -16.93 -1.86 -25.22
C ARG A 138 -15.84 -0.86 -24.84
N ARG A 139 -16.24 0.26 -24.20
CA ARG A 139 -15.35 1.35 -23.76
C ARG A 139 -15.12 1.37 -22.24
N TYR A 140 -15.74 0.46 -21.52
CA TYR A 140 -15.66 0.38 -20.07
C TYR A 140 -14.75 -0.76 -19.65
N CYS A 141 -13.91 -0.48 -18.69
CA CYS A 141 -13.00 -1.44 -18.10
C CYS A 141 -13.19 -1.42 -16.59
N ILE A 142 -13.43 -2.58 -16.00
CA ILE A 142 -13.48 -2.74 -14.54
C ILE A 142 -12.53 -3.85 -14.16
N GLY A 143 -11.76 -3.64 -13.11
CA GLY A 143 -10.80 -4.65 -12.67
C GLY A 143 -10.48 -4.59 -11.20
N ALA A 144 -9.89 -5.68 -10.74
CA ALA A 144 -9.35 -5.82 -9.41
C ALA A 144 -7.87 -6.19 -9.49
N ILE A 145 -7.08 -5.64 -8.57
CA ILE A 145 -5.66 -5.91 -8.44
C ILE A 145 -5.33 -6.31 -7.01
N PHE A 146 -4.51 -7.33 -6.88
CA PHE A 146 -3.95 -7.79 -5.61
C PHE A 146 -2.44 -7.76 -5.67
N ASP A 147 -1.81 -7.04 -4.75
CA ASP A 147 -0.36 -6.95 -4.64
C ASP A 147 0.13 -7.65 -3.38
N MET A 148 1.19 -8.42 -3.51
CA MET A 148 1.89 -9.10 -2.44
C MET A 148 3.36 -8.66 -2.44
N GLY A 149 3.75 -7.77 -1.51
CA GLY A 149 5.12 -7.34 -1.32
C GLY A 149 5.98 -8.45 -0.73
N LEU A 150 7.16 -8.62 -1.30
CA LEU A 150 8.18 -9.55 -0.84
C LEU A 150 9.24 -8.86 0.01
N THR A 151 9.49 -7.58 -0.23
CA THR A 151 10.45 -6.79 0.53
C THR A 151 9.90 -6.44 1.90
N ASP A 152 10.77 -6.51 2.89
CA ASP A 152 10.54 -5.89 4.19
C ASP A 152 10.76 -4.38 4.04
N ILE A 153 9.68 -3.61 4.18
CA ILE A 153 9.72 -2.16 4.04
C ILE A 153 10.11 -1.44 5.32
N THR A 154 10.30 -2.16 6.45
CA THR A 154 10.82 -1.59 7.69
C THR A 154 12.34 -1.59 7.69
N GLN A 155 12.95 -0.58 8.30
CA GLN A 155 14.41 -0.57 8.50
C GLN A 155 14.79 -1.49 9.67
N PRO A 156 15.84 -2.32 9.53
CA PRO A 156 16.19 -3.37 10.49
C PRO A 156 16.73 -2.84 11.83
N GLU A 157 17.15 -1.59 11.89
CA GLU A 157 17.85 -1.04 13.07
C GLU A 157 16.92 -0.81 14.29
N HIS A 158 15.60 -0.91 14.13
CA HIS A 158 14.66 -0.50 15.18
C HIS A 158 13.82 -1.64 15.78
N ASN A 159 14.17 -2.91 15.60
CA ASN A 159 13.50 -4.09 16.21
C ASN A 159 11.95 -4.10 16.02
N VAL A 160 11.45 -3.43 15.03
CA VAL A 160 10.03 -3.47 14.63
C VAL A 160 9.89 -4.63 13.66
N GLY A 161 9.13 -5.64 14.02
CA GLY A 161 9.00 -6.88 13.24
C GLY A 161 8.77 -6.66 11.75
N ASN A 162 9.15 -7.65 10.94
CA ASN A 162 9.06 -7.63 9.47
C ASN A 162 7.67 -7.20 8.99
N THR A 163 7.61 -6.12 8.22
CA THR A 163 6.36 -5.60 7.65
C THR A 163 6.38 -5.78 6.13
N ARG A 164 5.56 -6.71 5.64
CA ARG A 164 5.34 -6.92 4.22
C ARG A 164 4.06 -6.25 3.77
N THR A 165 4.06 -5.68 2.59
CA THR A 165 2.89 -5.02 2.03
C THR A 165 1.91 -6.02 1.42
N ARG A 166 0.62 -5.81 1.66
CA ARG A 166 -0.47 -6.45 0.93
C ARG A 166 -1.49 -5.38 0.58
N SER A 167 -1.96 -5.37 -0.64
CA SER A 167 -2.98 -4.41 -1.05
C SER A 167 -3.98 -5.02 -2.02
N ILE A 168 -5.22 -4.57 -1.92
CA ILE A 168 -6.29 -4.87 -2.87
C ILE A 168 -6.77 -3.53 -3.39
N GLY A 169 -6.90 -3.42 -4.71
CA GLY A 169 -7.41 -2.23 -5.38
C GLY A 169 -8.48 -2.58 -6.40
N LEU A 170 -9.39 -1.67 -6.62
CA LEU A 170 -10.35 -1.70 -7.72
C LEU A 170 -10.01 -0.54 -8.66
N PHE A 171 -10.22 -0.73 -9.95
CA PHE A 171 -10.06 0.32 -10.96
C PHE A 171 -11.16 0.23 -12.01
N PHE A 172 -11.44 1.35 -12.62
CA PHE A 172 -12.47 1.53 -13.64
C PHE A 172 -12.08 2.64 -14.61
#